data_df2f9ad0a184d6026f9dc1fde19cc9a5
#
_entry.id   df2f9ad0a184d6026f9dc1fde19cc9a5
#
_cell.length_a   1.000
_cell.length_b   1.000
_cell.length_c   1.000
_cell.angle_alpha   90.00
_cell.angle_beta   90.00
_cell.angle_gamma   90.00
#
_symmetry.space_group_name_H-M   'P 1'
#
loop_
_entity.id
_entity.type
_entity.pdbx_description
1 polymer ?
#
loop_
_entity_poly.entity_id
_entity_poly.type
_entity_poly.pdbx_seq_one_letter_code
_entity_poly.pdbx_strand_id
1 'polypeptide(L)'
;MENYPPYTITDKMLNYVSDIMKKIGEANYFESLNRYPELRRKSRIRSIHSSLAIENNQLSLFQVEDVINGKMVIGEQKDIQEVKNAYEAYEQIDKVNPYSVDDLKKIHGILTFLIEKDAGKFRNHGEAVYDGNIQIFMAPPHKMVPTLMDNLFNWMIENKDKVNPLILSLVFHYEFVFIHPFHDGNGRTARIWQTAILSNWEKAFTYLPIESMIKKNQEEYYKVIYNCNKAGESTEFIEFMLKMINDTIDDVINSREMKDKLELLLSENDSKIIECIKRNVLIGAKDIIEQTSIADRTARRILSKLAENGMIEIVGNNQSPNKKYKIKE
;
A
#
# COMPACT_ATOMS: atom_id res chain seq x y z
N MET A 1 9.69 26.68 -21.64
CA MET A 1 9.53 26.48 -20.18
C MET A 1 10.65 25.54 -19.77
N GLU A 2 11.76 26.09 -19.29
CA GLU A 2 13.03 25.34 -19.16
C GLU A 2 13.10 24.38 -17.97
N ASN A 3 12.14 24.31 -17.04
CA ASN A 3 12.14 23.40 -15.89
C ASN A 3 10.72 22.96 -15.49
N TYR A 4 10.01 22.29 -16.35
CA TYR A 4 8.73 21.67 -15.99
C TYR A 4 8.83 20.15 -16.10
N PRO A 5 8.36 19.36 -15.12
CA PRO A 5 7.97 19.75 -13.74
C PRO A 5 9.16 20.22 -12.90
N PRO A 6 8.98 21.20 -11.98
CA PRO A 6 10.08 21.77 -11.23
C PRO A 6 10.53 20.83 -10.09
N TYR A 7 11.75 20.33 -10.19
CA TYR A 7 12.46 19.59 -9.15
C TYR A 7 13.97 19.63 -9.38
N THR A 8 14.74 19.37 -8.34
CA THR A 8 16.21 19.31 -8.38
C THR A 8 16.67 17.92 -7.92
N ILE A 9 17.59 17.30 -8.67
CA ILE A 9 18.24 16.06 -8.25
C ILE A 9 19.20 16.36 -7.11
N THR A 10 19.08 15.62 -6.01
CA THR A 10 19.94 15.74 -4.83
C THR A 10 20.77 14.48 -4.60
N ASP A 11 21.89 14.61 -3.87
CA ASP A 11 22.69 13.45 -3.44
C ASP A 11 21.85 12.45 -2.62
N LYS A 12 20.89 12.94 -1.86
CA LYS A 12 19.99 12.11 -1.07
C LYS A 12 19.09 11.24 -1.97
N MET A 13 18.56 11.81 -3.06
CA MET A 13 17.80 11.04 -4.06
C MET A 13 18.68 9.97 -4.71
N LEU A 14 19.93 10.31 -5.09
CA LEU A 14 20.86 9.36 -5.70
C LEU A 14 21.18 8.19 -4.76
N ASN A 15 21.39 8.47 -3.49
CA ASN A 15 21.64 7.44 -2.48
C ASN A 15 20.42 6.51 -2.33
N TYR A 16 19.21 7.02 -2.18
CA TYR A 16 18.01 6.18 -2.10
C TYR A 16 17.78 5.36 -3.37
N VAL A 17 17.94 5.95 -4.54
CA VAL A 17 17.82 5.22 -5.82
C VAL A 17 18.82 4.07 -5.87
N SER A 18 20.08 4.31 -5.50
CA SER A 18 21.12 3.28 -5.45
C SER A 18 20.78 2.15 -4.47
N ASP A 19 20.34 2.50 -3.25
CA ASP A 19 19.95 1.52 -2.22
C ASP A 19 18.75 0.68 -2.65
N ILE A 20 17.71 1.32 -3.20
CA ILE A 20 16.51 0.64 -3.71
C ILE A 20 16.90 -0.35 -4.82
N MET A 21 17.69 0.10 -5.79
CA MET A 21 18.14 -0.74 -6.91
C MET A 21 18.95 -1.94 -6.45
N LYS A 22 19.85 -1.73 -5.49
CA LYS A 22 20.65 -2.81 -4.87
C LYS A 22 19.74 -3.82 -4.18
N LYS A 23 18.81 -3.36 -3.34
CA LYS A 23 17.87 -4.23 -2.60
C LYS A 23 16.98 -5.03 -3.55
N ILE A 24 16.47 -4.42 -4.61
CA ILE A 24 15.66 -5.13 -5.63
C ILE A 24 16.50 -6.20 -6.33
N GLY A 25 17.74 -5.91 -6.70
CA GLY A 25 18.63 -6.85 -7.37
C GLY A 25 19.10 -8.02 -6.48
N GLU A 26 19.26 -7.79 -5.19
CA GLU A 26 19.72 -8.82 -4.23
C GLU A 26 18.54 -9.65 -3.63
N ALA A 27 17.33 -9.14 -3.69
CA ALA A 27 16.22 -9.77 -2.99
C ALA A 27 15.64 -10.97 -3.73
N ASN A 28 15.98 -12.18 -3.28
CA ASN A 28 15.23 -13.41 -3.58
C ASN A 28 13.71 -13.31 -3.24
N TYR A 29 13.30 -12.22 -2.58
CA TYR A 29 11.92 -11.93 -2.25
C TYR A 29 11.05 -11.82 -3.50
N PHE A 30 11.53 -11.12 -4.53
CA PHE A 30 10.75 -10.90 -5.74
C PHE A 30 10.62 -12.18 -6.59
N GLU A 31 11.62 -13.06 -6.57
CA GLU A 31 11.46 -14.41 -7.12
C GLU A 31 10.39 -15.22 -6.38
N SER A 32 10.30 -15.06 -5.06
CA SER A 32 9.30 -15.78 -4.28
C SER A 32 7.89 -15.21 -4.42
N LEU A 33 7.71 -13.91 -4.62
CA LEU A 33 6.41 -13.34 -4.99
C LEU A 33 5.89 -13.98 -6.28
N ASN A 34 6.76 -14.28 -7.24
CA ASN A 34 6.39 -15.01 -8.44
C ASN A 34 5.98 -16.46 -8.16
N ARG A 35 6.58 -17.09 -7.15
CA ARG A 35 6.30 -18.51 -6.78
C ARG A 35 5.09 -18.67 -5.86
N TYR A 36 4.74 -17.66 -5.05
CA TYR A 36 3.69 -17.75 -4.02
C TYR A 36 2.53 -16.78 -4.25
N PRO A 37 1.46 -17.20 -4.93
CA PRO A 37 0.27 -16.37 -5.18
C PRO A 37 -0.36 -15.78 -3.91
N GLU A 38 -0.29 -16.50 -2.78
CA GLU A 38 -0.82 -16.02 -1.49
C GLU A 38 -0.09 -14.79 -0.96
N LEU A 39 1.24 -14.70 -1.15
CA LEU A 39 2.01 -13.52 -0.74
C LEU A 39 1.62 -12.30 -1.58
N ARG A 40 1.45 -12.48 -2.89
CA ARG A 40 0.97 -11.43 -3.79
C ARG A 40 -0.39 -10.92 -3.35
N ARG A 41 -1.32 -11.84 -3.05
CA ARG A 41 -2.65 -11.50 -2.57
C ARG A 41 -2.61 -10.70 -1.27
N LYS A 42 -1.84 -11.14 -0.26
CA LYS A 42 -1.69 -10.43 1.02
C LYS A 42 -1.09 -9.05 0.85
N SER A 43 -0.07 -8.90 0.04
CA SER A 43 0.52 -7.60 -0.29
C SER A 43 -0.50 -6.68 -0.96
N ARG A 44 -1.25 -7.17 -1.92
CA ARG A 44 -2.32 -6.44 -2.61
C ARG A 44 -3.40 -5.96 -1.63
N ILE A 45 -3.85 -6.83 -0.71
CA ILE A 45 -4.83 -6.48 0.32
C ILE A 45 -4.29 -5.37 1.23
N ARG A 46 -3.01 -5.42 1.60
CA ARG A 46 -2.36 -4.36 2.39
C ARG A 46 -2.29 -3.03 1.66
N SER A 47 -1.91 -3.03 0.37
CA SER A 47 -1.93 -1.83 -0.47
C SER A 47 -3.31 -1.20 -0.52
N ILE A 48 -4.34 -2.01 -0.83
CA ILE A 48 -5.73 -1.56 -0.91
C ILE A 48 -6.19 -0.97 0.43
N HIS A 49 -6.06 -1.73 1.52
CA HIS A 49 -6.44 -1.27 2.85
C HIS A 49 -5.76 0.06 3.21
N SER A 50 -4.43 0.14 3.04
CA SER A 50 -3.67 1.33 3.42
C SER A 50 -4.03 2.54 2.54
N SER A 51 -4.18 2.34 1.23
CA SER A 51 -4.58 3.41 0.31
C SER A 51 -5.96 3.98 0.65
N LEU A 52 -6.92 3.12 1.02
CA LEU A 52 -8.25 3.53 1.43
C LEU A 52 -8.25 4.18 2.82
N ALA A 53 -7.47 3.64 3.76
CA ALA A 53 -7.35 4.20 5.11
C ALA A 53 -6.69 5.59 5.14
N ILE A 54 -5.82 5.93 4.16
CA ILE A 54 -5.31 7.29 3.97
C ILE A 54 -6.47 8.27 3.69
N GLU A 55 -7.49 7.83 2.96
CA GLU A 55 -8.70 8.61 2.62
C GLU A 55 -9.86 8.38 3.62
N ASN A 56 -9.53 7.98 4.85
CA ASN A 56 -10.48 7.79 5.95
C ASN A 56 -11.50 6.64 5.79
N ASN A 57 -11.29 5.66 4.95
CA ASN A 57 -12.07 4.43 4.97
C ASN A 57 -11.85 3.71 6.30
N GLN A 58 -12.93 3.29 6.97
CA GLN A 58 -12.90 2.78 8.34
C GLN A 58 -12.80 1.26 8.44
N LEU A 59 -12.80 0.54 7.32
CA LEU A 59 -12.73 -0.92 7.35
C LEU A 59 -11.34 -1.40 7.80
N SER A 60 -11.31 -2.33 8.74
CA SER A 60 -10.08 -3.00 9.15
C SER A 60 -9.51 -3.87 8.03
N LEU A 61 -8.24 -4.24 8.14
CA LEU A 61 -7.57 -5.12 7.18
C LEU A 61 -8.33 -6.44 6.97
N PHE A 62 -8.88 -7.03 8.04
CA PHE A 62 -9.70 -8.25 7.97
C PHE A 62 -11.01 -8.03 7.22
N GLN A 63 -11.68 -6.91 7.47
CA GLN A 63 -12.92 -6.58 6.75
C GLN A 63 -12.64 -6.34 5.26
N VAL A 64 -11.55 -5.66 4.92
CA VAL A 64 -11.11 -5.51 3.52
C VAL A 64 -10.86 -6.87 2.87
N GLU A 65 -10.16 -7.77 3.56
CA GLU A 65 -9.95 -9.15 3.08
C GLU A 65 -11.28 -9.92 2.90
N ASP A 66 -12.20 -9.79 3.83
CA ASP A 66 -13.50 -10.44 3.76
C ASP A 66 -14.36 -9.90 2.62
N VAL A 67 -14.36 -8.57 2.37
CA VAL A 67 -15.03 -7.98 1.19
C VAL A 67 -14.46 -8.53 -0.11
N ILE A 68 -13.12 -8.60 -0.23
CA ILE A 68 -12.43 -9.14 -1.41
C ILE A 68 -12.74 -10.64 -1.60
N ASN A 69 -12.97 -11.37 -0.51
CA ASN A 69 -13.37 -12.78 -0.53
C ASN A 69 -14.88 -12.99 -0.78
N GLY A 70 -15.66 -11.93 -0.99
CA GLY A 70 -17.09 -12.01 -1.21
C GLY A 70 -17.93 -12.34 0.03
N LYS A 71 -17.32 -12.21 1.24
CA LYS A 71 -18.04 -12.42 2.50
C LYS A 71 -18.86 -11.19 2.89
N MET A 72 -19.86 -11.42 3.72
CA MET A 72 -20.67 -10.33 4.28
C MET A 72 -19.85 -9.59 5.35
N VAL A 73 -19.80 -8.26 5.24
CA VAL A 73 -19.10 -7.37 6.17
C VAL A 73 -20.06 -6.30 6.68
N ILE A 74 -19.96 -6.00 7.97
CA ILE A 74 -20.70 -4.89 8.58
C ILE A 74 -19.83 -3.63 8.47
N GLY A 75 -20.31 -2.61 7.78
CA GLY A 75 -19.64 -1.33 7.54
C GLY A 75 -20.49 -0.40 6.69
N GLU A 76 -20.01 0.81 6.47
CA GLU A 76 -20.68 1.74 5.57
C GLU A 76 -20.66 1.21 4.13
N GLN A 77 -21.76 1.38 3.40
CA GLN A 77 -21.89 0.90 2.02
C GLN A 77 -20.86 1.55 1.09
N LYS A 78 -20.52 2.82 1.34
CA LYS A 78 -19.49 3.54 0.61
C LYS A 78 -18.12 2.86 0.81
N ASP A 79 -17.75 2.59 2.06
CA ASP A 79 -16.46 1.97 2.40
C ASP A 79 -16.32 0.58 1.75
N ILE A 80 -17.38 -0.22 1.80
CA ILE A 80 -17.41 -1.55 1.18
C ILE A 80 -17.27 -1.43 -0.36
N GLN A 81 -17.95 -0.45 -0.97
CA GLN A 81 -17.86 -0.23 -2.41
C GLN A 81 -16.46 0.25 -2.82
N GLU A 82 -15.83 1.11 -2.03
CA GLU A 82 -14.46 1.55 -2.26
C GLU A 82 -13.47 0.39 -2.29
N VAL A 83 -13.61 -0.59 -1.39
CA VAL A 83 -12.76 -1.80 -1.38
C VAL A 83 -12.93 -2.59 -2.67
N LYS A 84 -14.18 -2.82 -3.12
CA LYS A 84 -14.47 -3.55 -4.37
C LYS A 84 -13.84 -2.84 -5.57
N ASN A 85 -14.01 -1.53 -5.64
CA ASN A 85 -13.49 -0.69 -6.70
C ASN A 85 -11.95 -0.69 -6.70
N ALA A 86 -11.33 -0.53 -5.54
CA ALA A 86 -9.88 -0.56 -5.42
C ALA A 86 -9.33 -1.93 -5.84
N TYR A 87 -9.95 -3.04 -5.39
CA TYR A 87 -9.52 -4.37 -5.81
C TYR A 87 -9.57 -4.53 -7.32
N GLU A 88 -10.68 -4.15 -7.96
CA GLU A 88 -10.83 -4.21 -9.43
C GLU A 88 -9.78 -3.33 -10.14
N ALA A 89 -9.55 -2.10 -9.65
CA ALA A 89 -8.57 -1.20 -10.24
C ALA A 89 -7.14 -1.77 -10.16
N TYR A 90 -6.75 -2.36 -9.03
CA TYR A 90 -5.45 -3.00 -8.87
C TYR A 90 -5.27 -4.24 -9.76
N GLU A 91 -6.34 -4.97 -10.09
CA GLU A 91 -6.30 -6.10 -11.05
C GLU A 91 -6.11 -5.63 -12.52
N GLN A 92 -6.25 -4.34 -12.80
CA GLN A 92 -6.03 -3.76 -14.12
C GLN A 92 -4.61 -3.20 -14.32
N ILE A 93 -3.81 -3.05 -13.26
CA ILE A 93 -2.48 -2.39 -13.32
C ILE A 93 -1.57 -2.94 -14.44
N ASP A 94 -1.55 -4.27 -14.60
CA ASP A 94 -0.70 -4.90 -15.61
C ASP A 94 -1.24 -4.78 -17.06
N LYS A 95 -2.44 -4.23 -17.23
CA LYS A 95 -3.13 -4.11 -18.52
C LYS A 95 -3.19 -2.68 -19.05
N VAL A 96 -2.82 -1.70 -18.22
CA VAL A 96 -2.86 -0.29 -18.62
C VAL A 96 -1.52 0.18 -19.18
N ASN A 97 -1.59 1.15 -20.08
CA ASN A 97 -0.42 1.89 -20.50
C ASN A 97 -0.22 3.07 -19.53
N PRO A 98 0.86 3.08 -18.69
CA PRO A 98 1.08 4.14 -17.71
C PRO A 98 1.35 5.52 -18.34
N TYR A 99 1.51 5.59 -19.64
CA TYR A 99 1.70 6.82 -20.42
C TYR A 99 0.43 7.26 -21.16
N SER A 100 -0.75 6.75 -20.79
CA SER A 100 -2.04 7.04 -21.41
C SER A 100 -2.99 7.73 -20.46
N VAL A 101 -3.40 8.96 -20.80
CA VAL A 101 -4.44 9.73 -20.07
C VAL A 101 -5.78 8.97 -20.07
N ASP A 102 -6.12 8.31 -21.19
CA ASP A 102 -7.38 7.57 -21.28
C ASP A 102 -7.41 6.35 -20.36
N ASP A 103 -6.27 5.65 -20.22
CA ASP A 103 -6.16 4.53 -19.28
C ASP A 103 -6.19 5.01 -17.83
N LEU A 104 -5.58 6.17 -17.51
CA LEU A 104 -5.71 6.81 -16.21
C LEU A 104 -7.18 7.12 -15.88
N LYS A 105 -7.92 7.70 -16.83
CA LYS A 105 -9.35 7.98 -16.67
C LYS A 105 -10.17 6.71 -16.46
N LYS A 106 -9.82 5.61 -17.13
CA LYS A 106 -10.48 4.29 -16.91
C LYS A 106 -10.23 3.80 -15.48
N ILE A 107 -8.99 3.85 -15.00
CA ILE A 107 -8.65 3.44 -13.62
C ILE A 107 -9.38 4.31 -12.60
N HIS A 108 -9.39 5.64 -12.79
CA HIS A 108 -10.18 6.52 -11.93
C HIS A 108 -11.66 6.17 -11.98
N GLY A 109 -12.20 5.89 -13.17
CA GLY A 109 -13.59 5.49 -13.34
C GLY A 109 -13.95 4.21 -12.56
N ILE A 110 -13.03 3.22 -12.51
CA ILE A 110 -13.18 2.00 -11.71
C ILE A 110 -13.10 2.35 -10.22
N LEU A 111 -12.11 3.13 -9.79
CA LEU A 111 -11.91 3.51 -8.38
C LEU A 111 -13.12 4.22 -7.78
N THR A 112 -13.83 5.02 -8.59
CA THR A 112 -14.94 5.86 -8.13
C THR A 112 -16.31 5.35 -8.59
N PHE A 113 -16.37 4.14 -9.17
CA PHE A 113 -17.62 3.53 -9.65
C PHE A 113 -18.67 3.42 -8.53
N LEU A 114 -19.89 3.86 -8.81
CA LEU A 114 -21.02 3.96 -7.86
C LEU A 114 -20.78 4.88 -6.63
N ILE A 115 -19.69 5.63 -6.63
CA ILE A 115 -19.36 6.60 -5.58
C ILE A 115 -19.49 8.01 -6.15
N GLU A 116 -18.91 8.25 -7.34
CA GLU A 116 -18.92 9.53 -8.01
C GLU A 116 -19.72 9.51 -9.32
N LYS A 117 -20.46 10.60 -9.59
CA LYS A 117 -21.27 10.73 -10.82
C LYS A 117 -20.38 10.92 -12.06
N ASP A 118 -19.28 11.64 -11.89
CA ASP A 118 -18.33 11.97 -12.96
C ASP A 118 -17.11 11.04 -12.94
N ALA A 119 -17.32 9.77 -12.59
CA ALA A 119 -16.29 8.74 -12.60
C ALA A 119 -15.53 8.70 -13.95
N GLY A 120 -14.21 8.82 -13.90
CA GLY A 120 -13.35 8.83 -15.10
C GLY A 120 -13.34 10.15 -15.89
N LYS A 121 -13.99 11.22 -15.43
CA LYS A 121 -14.02 12.52 -16.09
C LYS A 121 -13.30 13.57 -15.27
N PHE A 122 -12.53 14.42 -15.95
CA PHE A 122 -11.93 15.57 -15.30
C PHE A 122 -13.01 16.52 -14.76
N ARG A 123 -12.72 17.14 -13.61
CA ARG A 123 -13.61 18.11 -12.97
C ARG A 123 -13.90 19.30 -13.87
N ASN A 124 -15.08 19.85 -13.76
CA ASN A 124 -15.56 21.00 -14.52
C ASN A 124 -15.83 22.25 -13.65
N HIS A 125 -15.40 22.22 -12.39
CA HIS A 125 -15.52 23.30 -11.42
C HIS A 125 -14.22 23.46 -10.62
N GLY A 126 -14.12 24.57 -9.87
CA GLY A 126 -13.00 24.81 -8.96
C GLY A 126 -12.96 23.78 -7.84
N GLU A 127 -11.75 23.43 -7.39
CA GLU A 127 -11.53 22.50 -6.29
C GLU A 127 -10.51 23.10 -5.32
N ALA A 128 -10.74 22.89 -4.02
CA ALA A 128 -9.83 23.31 -2.97
C ALA A 128 -9.76 22.23 -1.90
N VAL A 129 -8.58 22.01 -1.33
CA VAL A 129 -8.37 21.10 -0.22
C VAL A 129 -8.42 21.88 1.08
N TYR A 130 -9.19 21.39 2.04
CA TYR A 130 -9.39 22.00 3.35
C TYR A 130 -8.90 21.09 4.46
N ASP A 131 -8.36 21.71 5.51
CA ASP A 131 -8.17 21.10 6.83
C ASP A 131 -9.13 21.79 7.81
N GLY A 132 -10.22 21.10 8.14
CA GLY A 132 -11.35 21.74 8.82
C GLY A 132 -11.93 22.90 8.00
N ASN A 133 -11.87 24.14 8.53
CA ASN A 133 -12.32 25.35 7.85
C ASN A 133 -11.20 26.14 7.18
N ILE A 134 -9.97 25.66 7.20
CA ILE A 134 -8.80 26.33 6.64
C ILE A 134 -8.52 25.77 5.26
N GLN A 135 -8.57 26.61 4.23
CA GLN A 135 -8.14 26.21 2.90
C GLN A 135 -6.61 26.11 2.87
N ILE A 136 -6.11 24.88 2.71
CA ILE A 136 -4.68 24.57 2.67
C ILE A 136 -4.10 24.59 1.25
N PHE A 137 -4.94 24.33 0.25
CA PHE A 137 -4.53 24.32 -1.13
C PHE A 137 -5.71 24.65 -2.05
N MET A 138 -5.45 25.44 -3.10
CA MET A 138 -6.38 25.68 -4.21
C MET A 138 -5.82 25.06 -5.47
N ALA A 139 -6.52 24.07 -6.01
CA ALA A 139 -6.14 23.44 -7.25
C ALA A 139 -6.20 24.44 -8.44
N PRO A 140 -5.42 24.22 -9.50
CA PRO A 140 -5.48 25.02 -10.72
C PRO A 140 -6.91 25.15 -11.27
N PRO A 141 -7.26 26.24 -11.96
CA PRO A 141 -8.59 26.39 -12.58
C PRO A 141 -8.96 25.16 -13.44
N HIS A 142 -10.18 24.66 -13.31
CA HIS A 142 -10.63 23.45 -14.02
C HIS A 142 -10.42 23.50 -15.54
N LYS A 143 -10.53 24.69 -16.14
CA LYS A 143 -10.30 24.90 -17.58
C LYS A 143 -8.86 24.59 -18.01
N MET A 144 -7.91 24.65 -17.08
CA MET A 144 -6.50 24.33 -17.33
C MET A 144 -6.18 22.84 -17.16
N VAL A 145 -7.05 22.09 -16.47
CA VAL A 145 -6.81 20.68 -16.14
C VAL A 145 -6.47 19.82 -17.36
N PRO A 146 -7.22 19.86 -18.48
CA PRO A 146 -6.87 19.05 -19.66
C PRO A 146 -5.46 19.34 -20.17
N THR A 147 -5.11 20.64 -20.31
CA THR A 147 -3.78 21.04 -20.78
C THR A 147 -2.67 20.67 -19.81
N LEU A 148 -2.88 20.82 -18.50
CA LEU A 148 -1.89 20.42 -17.49
C LEU A 148 -1.66 18.90 -17.49
N MET A 149 -2.72 18.10 -17.62
CA MET A 149 -2.63 16.66 -17.73
C MET A 149 -1.92 16.22 -19.00
N ASP A 150 -2.25 16.82 -20.15
CA ASP A 150 -1.56 16.57 -21.42
C ASP A 150 -0.06 16.91 -21.32
N ASN A 151 0.29 18.05 -20.72
CA ASN A 151 1.68 18.43 -20.50
C ASN A 151 2.42 17.43 -19.59
N LEU A 152 1.80 16.97 -18.50
CA LEU A 152 2.39 15.99 -17.60
C LEU A 152 2.66 14.66 -18.29
N PHE A 153 1.70 14.14 -19.06
CA PHE A 153 1.87 12.89 -19.79
C PHE A 153 2.88 13.01 -20.94
N ASN A 154 2.89 14.11 -21.66
CA ASN A 154 3.90 14.39 -22.69
C ASN A 154 5.30 14.43 -22.07
N TRP A 155 5.47 15.10 -20.93
CA TRP A 155 6.72 15.11 -20.20
C TRP A 155 7.17 13.69 -19.81
N MET A 156 6.26 12.85 -19.30
CA MET A 156 6.57 11.47 -18.96
C MET A 156 7.05 10.67 -20.19
N ILE A 157 6.35 10.81 -21.33
CA ILE A 157 6.69 10.13 -22.59
C ILE A 157 8.08 10.55 -23.08
N GLU A 158 8.40 11.85 -23.03
CA GLU A 158 9.69 12.40 -23.47
C GLU A 158 10.85 12.03 -22.56
N ASN A 159 10.56 11.71 -21.28
CA ASN A 159 11.57 11.47 -20.25
C ASN A 159 11.63 10.03 -19.73
N LYS A 160 10.78 9.11 -20.20
CA LYS A 160 10.74 7.71 -19.75
C LYS A 160 12.07 6.96 -19.87
N ASP A 161 12.90 7.34 -20.85
CA ASP A 161 14.21 6.73 -21.10
C ASP A 161 15.39 7.60 -20.61
N LYS A 162 15.12 8.77 -20.00
CA LYS A 162 16.13 9.74 -19.54
C LYS A 162 16.12 9.90 -18.03
N VAL A 163 14.96 9.85 -17.40
CA VAL A 163 14.77 10.02 -15.96
C VAL A 163 14.60 8.64 -15.33
N ASN A 164 15.24 8.43 -14.18
CA ASN A 164 15.08 7.17 -13.44
C ASN A 164 13.59 6.93 -13.12
N PRO A 165 13.03 5.72 -13.39
CA PRO A 165 11.60 5.44 -13.20
C PRO A 165 11.08 5.68 -11.78
N LEU A 166 11.91 5.50 -10.75
CA LEU A 166 11.56 5.88 -9.37
C LEU A 166 11.24 7.38 -9.30
N ILE A 167 12.15 8.23 -9.79
CA ILE A 167 11.98 9.68 -9.77
C ILE A 167 10.81 10.09 -10.66
N LEU A 168 10.72 9.55 -11.88
CA LEU A 168 9.64 9.86 -12.82
C LEU A 168 8.26 9.58 -12.22
N SER A 169 8.09 8.44 -11.55
CA SER A 169 6.84 8.06 -10.91
C SER A 169 6.44 9.00 -9.76
N LEU A 170 7.44 9.53 -9.03
CA LEU A 170 7.22 10.44 -7.92
C LEU A 170 6.95 11.87 -8.38
N VAL A 171 7.60 12.31 -9.44
CA VAL A 171 7.24 13.57 -10.11
C VAL A 171 5.80 13.51 -10.59
N PHE A 172 5.42 12.42 -11.29
CA PHE A 172 4.03 12.22 -11.68
C PHE A 172 3.07 12.28 -10.50
N HIS A 173 3.37 11.56 -9.42
CA HIS A 173 2.51 11.49 -8.23
C HIS A 173 2.25 12.90 -7.67
N TYR A 174 3.32 13.69 -7.46
CA TYR A 174 3.19 15.04 -6.93
C TYR A 174 2.40 15.95 -7.87
N GLU A 175 2.80 16.01 -9.14
CA GLU A 175 2.14 16.89 -10.14
C GLU A 175 0.65 16.53 -10.30
N PHE A 176 0.33 15.24 -10.31
CA PHE A 176 -1.04 14.78 -10.38
C PHE A 176 -1.87 15.24 -9.16
N VAL A 177 -1.32 15.11 -7.96
CA VAL A 177 -1.99 15.59 -6.73
C VAL A 177 -2.12 17.12 -6.75
N PHE A 178 -1.12 17.83 -7.27
CA PHE A 178 -1.15 19.29 -7.43
C PHE A 178 -2.21 19.73 -8.47
N ILE A 179 -2.26 19.12 -9.64
CA ILE A 179 -3.26 19.42 -10.68
C ILE A 179 -4.68 19.11 -10.17
N HIS A 180 -4.82 18.07 -9.36
CA HIS A 180 -6.08 17.61 -8.76
C HIS A 180 -7.18 17.46 -9.79
N PRO A 181 -7.00 16.59 -10.81
CA PRO A 181 -7.80 16.64 -12.03
C PRO A 181 -9.24 16.14 -11.88
N PHE A 182 -9.57 15.42 -10.83
CA PHE A 182 -10.89 14.84 -10.59
C PHE A 182 -11.57 15.51 -9.39
N HIS A 183 -12.87 15.26 -9.24
CA HIS A 183 -13.63 15.77 -8.10
C HIS A 183 -13.31 15.02 -6.80
N ASP A 184 -13.20 13.68 -6.85
CA ASP A 184 -12.75 12.83 -5.73
C ASP A 184 -11.81 11.75 -6.26
N GLY A 185 -11.14 11.02 -5.38
CA GLY A 185 -10.28 9.88 -5.74
C GLY A 185 -8.90 10.25 -6.28
N ASN A 186 -8.49 11.52 -6.23
CA ASN A 186 -7.17 11.94 -6.74
C ASN A 186 -6.01 11.26 -5.99
N GLY A 187 -6.04 11.20 -4.67
CA GLY A 187 -5.00 10.53 -3.87
C GLY A 187 -4.90 9.04 -4.18
N ARG A 188 -6.03 8.34 -4.23
CA ARG A 188 -6.10 6.91 -4.59
C ARG A 188 -5.56 6.66 -6.00
N THR A 189 -5.94 7.52 -6.95
CA THR A 189 -5.46 7.44 -8.34
C THR A 189 -3.96 7.71 -8.45
N ALA A 190 -3.43 8.71 -7.74
CA ALA A 190 -2.00 9.00 -7.73
C ALA A 190 -1.17 7.78 -7.26
N ARG A 191 -1.59 7.15 -6.16
CA ARG A 191 -0.88 5.99 -5.59
C ARG A 191 -0.94 4.76 -6.50
N ILE A 192 -2.11 4.41 -7.01
CA ILE A 192 -2.21 3.27 -7.93
C ILE A 192 -1.49 3.53 -9.25
N TRP A 193 -1.49 4.77 -9.77
CA TRP A 193 -0.80 5.10 -10.99
C TRP A 193 0.72 5.13 -10.83
N GLN A 194 1.22 5.58 -9.68
CA GLN A 194 2.63 5.40 -9.31
C GLN A 194 3.03 3.93 -9.37
N THR A 195 2.21 3.03 -8.81
CA THR A 195 2.43 1.59 -8.89
C THR A 195 2.41 1.09 -10.34
N ALA A 196 1.50 1.60 -11.18
CA ALA A 196 1.45 1.25 -12.61
C ALA A 196 2.72 1.66 -13.35
N ILE A 197 3.25 2.87 -13.12
CA ILE A 197 4.51 3.33 -13.71
C ILE A 197 5.67 2.44 -13.27
N LEU A 198 5.79 2.21 -11.97
CA LEU A 198 6.89 1.42 -11.40
C LEU A 198 6.83 -0.05 -11.82
N SER A 199 5.64 -0.66 -11.85
CA SER A 199 5.46 -2.07 -12.25
C SER A 199 5.69 -2.31 -13.74
N ASN A 200 5.48 -1.29 -14.57
CA ASN A 200 5.83 -1.35 -16.00
C ASN A 200 7.35 -1.41 -16.21
N TRP A 201 8.13 -0.82 -15.32
CA TRP A 201 9.58 -0.87 -15.34
C TRP A 201 10.12 -2.11 -14.62
N GLU A 202 9.68 -2.38 -13.39
CA GLU A 202 10.13 -3.51 -12.56
C GLU A 202 8.93 -4.17 -11.88
N LYS A 203 8.64 -5.42 -12.26
CA LYS A 203 7.46 -6.17 -11.80
C LYS A 203 7.37 -6.34 -10.27
N ALA A 204 8.49 -6.28 -9.60
CA ALA A 204 8.55 -6.31 -8.13
C ALA A 204 7.63 -5.28 -7.48
N PHE A 205 7.51 -4.09 -8.07
CA PHE A 205 6.68 -3.01 -7.55
C PHE A 205 5.18 -3.27 -7.60
N THR A 206 4.70 -4.20 -8.43
CA THR A 206 3.28 -4.57 -8.48
C THR A 206 2.74 -5.00 -7.11
N TYR A 207 3.61 -5.56 -6.27
CA TYR A 207 3.22 -6.12 -4.97
C TYR A 207 3.97 -5.51 -3.79
N LEU A 208 4.62 -4.36 -3.96
CA LEU A 208 5.26 -3.64 -2.88
C LEU A 208 4.24 -2.70 -2.22
N PRO A 209 3.85 -2.91 -0.94
CA PRO A 209 2.78 -2.14 -0.30
C PRO A 209 3.29 -0.78 0.21
N ILE A 210 3.69 0.10 -0.73
CA ILE A 210 4.24 1.44 -0.45
C ILE A 210 3.21 2.27 0.35
N GLU A 211 1.93 2.10 0.07
CA GLU A 211 0.81 2.77 0.74
C GLU A 211 0.80 2.50 2.25
N SER A 212 1.28 1.32 2.68
CA SER A 212 1.38 1.00 4.11
C SER A 212 2.39 1.89 4.83
N MET A 213 3.50 2.22 4.18
CA MET A 213 4.50 3.12 4.73
C MET A 213 4.03 4.58 4.69
N ILE A 214 3.34 4.99 3.63
CA ILE A 214 2.69 6.30 3.53
C ILE A 214 1.67 6.46 4.67
N LYS A 215 0.83 5.44 4.91
CA LYS A 215 -0.16 5.47 6.00
C LYS A 215 0.48 5.62 7.38
N LYS A 216 1.58 4.91 7.64
CA LYS A 216 2.34 5.05 8.90
C LYS A 216 2.90 6.47 9.11
N ASN A 217 3.21 7.19 8.03
CA ASN A 217 3.79 8.52 8.03
C ASN A 217 2.84 9.57 7.40
N GLN A 218 1.54 9.40 7.58
CA GLN A 218 0.50 10.16 6.86
C GLN A 218 0.57 11.67 7.14
N GLU A 219 0.82 12.08 8.37
CA GLU A 219 0.94 13.49 8.73
C GLU A 219 2.14 14.15 8.01
N GLU A 220 3.28 13.45 7.97
CA GLU A 220 4.46 13.96 7.26
C GLU A 220 4.25 13.97 5.75
N TYR A 221 3.57 12.97 5.18
CA TYR A 221 3.19 12.94 3.77
C TYR A 221 2.40 14.19 3.36
N TYR A 222 1.37 14.56 4.11
CA TYR A 222 0.60 15.77 3.79
C TYR A 222 1.38 17.06 4.06
N LYS A 223 2.19 17.10 5.11
CA LYS A 223 3.08 18.22 5.39
C LYS A 223 4.08 18.48 4.27
N VAL A 224 4.68 17.43 3.74
CA VAL A 224 5.64 17.53 2.62
C VAL A 224 4.95 18.02 1.35
N ILE A 225 3.75 17.52 1.02
CA ILE A 225 2.95 18.04 -0.09
C ILE A 225 2.68 19.54 0.09
N TYR A 226 2.27 19.94 1.29
CA TYR A 226 2.03 21.35 1.61
C TYR A 226 3.28 22.22 1.41
N ASN A 227 4.45 21.76 1.90
CA ASN A 227 5.72 22.45 1.75
C ASN A 227 6.08 22.62 0.26
N CYS A 228 5.96 21.55 -0.52
CA CYS A 228 6.22 21.56 -1.96
C CYS A 228 5.27 22.52 -2.71
N ASN A 229 3.99 22.51 -2.37
CA ASN A 229 3.01 23.47 -2.95
C ASN A 229 3.42 24.92 -2.67
N LYS A 230 3.93 25.21 -1.48
CA LYS A 230 4.41 26.55 -1.10
C LYS A 230 5.73 26.92 -1.78
N ALA A 231 6.63 25.95 -1.94
CA ALA A 231 7.92 26.16 -2.62
C ALA A 231 7.77 26.25 -4.15
N GLY A 232 6.72 25.65 -4.72
CA GLY A 232 6.52 25.55 -6.15
C GLY A 232 7.43 24.52 -6.83
N GLU A 233 7.91 23.53 -6.08
CA GLU A 233 8.76 22.44 -6.58
C GLU A 233 8.54 21.14 -5.80
N SER A 234 8.89 19.97 -6.38
CA SER A 234 8.61 18.66 -5.83
C SER A 234 9.81 17.93 -5.18
N THR A 235 10.94 18.59 -5.02
CA THR A 235 12.20 17.99 -4.53
C THR A 235 12.02 17.29 -3.17
N GLU A 236 11.44 17.98 -2.17
CA GLU A 236 11.21 17.43 -0.83
C GLU A 236 10.26 16.21 -0.87
N PHE A 237 9.22 16.26 -1.71
CA PHE A 237 8.30 15.14 -1.89
C PHE A 237 8.98 13.92 -2.50
N ILE A 238 9.82 14.10 -3.51
CA ILE A 238 10.57 13.01 -4.14
C ILE A 238 11.51 12.35 -3.13
N GLU A 239 12.25 13.13 -2.34
CA GLU A 239 13.11 12.60 -1.29
C GLU A 239 12.35 11.81 -0.23
N PHE A 240 11.21 12.35 0.24
CA PHE A 240 10.34 11.70 1.21
C PHE A 240 9.82 10.37 0.67
N MET A 241 9.29 10.36 -0.54
CA MET A 241 8.70 9.16 -1.12
C MET A 241 9.75 8.10 -1.48
N LEU A 242 10.95 8.48 -1.91
CA LEU A 242 12.06 7.54 -2.10
C LEU A 242 12.42 6.86 -0.77
N LYS A 243 12.43 7.62 0.33
CA LYS A 243 12.58 7.03 1.67
C LYS A 243 11.45 6.05 1.99
N MET A 244 10.19 6.39 1.72
CA MET A 244 9.05 5.48 1.96
C MET A 244 9.17 4.19 1.15
N ILE A 245 9.60 4.26 -0.09
CA ILE A 245 9.86 3.07 -0.93
C ILE A 245 10.98 2.22 -0.33
N ASN A 246 12.10 2.84 0.04
CA ASN A 246 13.25 2.16 0.62
C ASN A 246 12.89 1.45 1.94
N ASP A 247 12.19 2.15 2.84
CA ASP A 247 11.74 1.61 4.12
C ASP A 247 10.72 0.47 3.93
N THR A 248 9.86 0.56 2.90
CA THR A 248 8.92 -0.52 2.56
C THR A 248 9.64 -1.78 2.13
N ILE A 249 10.70 -1.66 1.33
CA ILE A 249 11.50 -2.80 0.91
C ILE A 249 12.17 -3.45 2.13
N ASP A 250 12.73 -2.63 3.04
CA ASP A 250 13.33 -3.13 4.27
C ASP A 250 12.32 -3.87 5.16
N ASP A 251 11.13 -3.30 5.37
CA ASP A 251 10.04 -3.94 6.13
C ASP A 251 9.67 -5.32 5.54
N VAL A 252 9.63 -5.39 4.21
CA VAL A 252 9.28 -6.61 3.49
C VAL A 252 10.39 -7.66 3.61
N ILE A 253 11.66 -7.29 3.43
CA ILE A 253 12.82 -8.19 3.55
C ILE A 253 12.93 -8.70 5.00
N ASN A 254 12.91 -7.81 5.99
CA ASN A 254 13.05 -8.15 7.41
C ASN A 254 11.91 -9.05 7.90
N SER A 255 10.68 -8.78 7.47
CA SER A 255 9.52 -9.61 7.81
C SER A 255 9.66 -11.05 7.31
N ARG A 256 10.37 -11.25 6.22
CA ARG A 256 10.61 -12.55 5.64
C ARG A 256 11.79 -13.27 6.29
N GLU A 257 12.93 -12.61 6.47
CA GLU A 257 14.06 -13.22 7.16
C GLU A 257 13.67 -13.70 8.57
N MET A 258 12.78 -12.94 9.24
CA MET A 258 12.22 -13.34 10.51
C MET A 258 11.33 -14.57 10.38
N LYS A 259 10.51 -14.67 9.30
CA LYS A 259 9.71 -15.85 9.01
C LYS A 259 10.56 -17.07 8.67
N ASP A 260 11.52 -16.91 7.78
CA ASP A 260 12.38 -18.03 7.33
C ASP A 260 13.22 -18.56 8.51
N LYS A 261 13.78 -17.68 9.35
CA LYS A 261 14.44 -18.08 10.61
C LYS A 261 13.49 -18.80 11.57
N LEU A 262 12.26 -18.35 11.62
CA LEU A 262 11.22 -18.91 12.49
C LEU A 262 10.76 -20.28 12.00
N GLU A 263 10.55 -20.46 10.68
CA GLU A 263 10.18 -21.74 10.06
C GLU A 263 11.30 -22.78 10.21
N LEU A 264 12.56 -22.40 10.12
CA LEU A 264 13.71 -23.26 10.39
C LEU A 264 13.81 -23.72 11.86
N LEU A 265 13.26 -22.94 12.80
CA LEU A 265 13.23 -23.23 14.23
C LEU A 265 11.97 -23.99 14.69
N LEU A 266 10.97 -24.11 13.81
CA LEU A 266 9.69 -24.77 14.10
C LEU A 266 9.76 -26.25 13.78
N SER A 267 9.43 -27.09 14.80
CA SER A 267 9.15 -28.49 14.57
C SER A 267 7.79 -28.69 13.88
N GLU A 268 7.54 -29.84 13.31
CA GLU A 268 6.24 -30.22 12.73
C GLU A 268 5.06 -29.97 13.71
N ASN A 269 5.29 -30.24 15.01
CA ASN A 269 4.29 -29.99 16.04
C ASN A 269 4.08 -28.49 16.31
N ASP A 270 5.13 -27.65 16.23
CA ASP A 270 5.01 -26.20 16.35
C ASP A 270 4.13 -25.67 15.22
N SER A 271 4.36 -26.12 13.99
CA SER A 271 3.58 -25.74 12.80
C SER A 271 2.11 -26.15 12.90
N LYS A 272 1.81 -27.35 13.39
CA LYS A 272 0.43 -27.82 13.63
C LYS A 272 -0.30 -26.94 14.64
N ILE A 273 0.36 -26.56 15.73
CA ILE A 273 -0.23 -25.66 16.75
C ILE A 273 -0.48 -24.28 16.20
N ILE A 274 0.46 -23.69 15.46
CA ILE A 274 0.29 -22.38 14.84
C ILE A 274 -0.88 -22.38 13.85
N GLU A 275 -0.99 -23.43 13.03
CA GLU A 275 -2.08 -23.56 12.07
C GLU A 275 -3.44 -23.70 12.76
N CYS A 276 -3.48 -24.46 13.86
CA CYS A 276 -4.67 -24.58 14.69
C CYS A 276 -5.09 -23.21 15.28
N ILE A 277 -4.13 -22.42 15.78
CA ILE A 277 -4.42 -21.06 16.30
C ILE A 277 -4.86 -20.13 15.19
N LYS A 278 -4.28 -20.20 13.98
CA LYS A 278 -4.67 -19.37 12.82
C LYS A 278 -6.10 -19.63 12.37
N ARG A 279 -6.58 -20.87 12.45
CA ARG A 279 -7.96 -21.24 12.08
C ARG A 279 -9.00 -20.73 13.10
N ASN A 280 -8.55 -20.41 14.30
CA ASN A 280 -9.41 -19.97 15.39
C ASN A 280 -9.00 -18.56 15.83
N VAL A 281 -9.93 -17.61 15.86
CA VAL A 281 -9.65 -16.21 16.28
C VAL A 281 -9.10 -16.16 17.71
N LEU A 282 -9.58 -17.06 18.58
CA LEU A 282 -9.18 -17.17 19.97
C LEU A 282 -9.44 -18.60 20.47
N ILE A 283 -8.39 -19.32 20.87
CA ILE A 283 -8.50 -20.76 21.20
C ILE A 283 -7.81 -21.09 22.52
N GLY A 284 -8.39 -22.02 23.31
CA GLY A 284 -7.82 -22.50 24.55
C GLY A 284 -6.81 -23.65 24.35
N ALA A 285 -5.92 -23.86 25.33
CA ALA A 285 -4.94 -24.94 25.25
C ALA A 285 -5.56 -26.35 25.10
N LYS A 286 -6.71 -26.59 25.76
CA LYS A 286 -7.42 -27.88 25.65
C LYS A 286 -7.91 -28.15 24.24
N ASP A 287 -8.51 -27.14 23.62
CA ASP A 287 -9.05 -27.23 22.25
C ASP A 287 -7.92 -27.43 21.22
N ILE A 288 -6.75 -26.79 21.43
CA ILE A 288 -5.55 -27.00 20.61
C ILE A 288 -5.06 -28.43 20.71
N ILE A 289 -4.99 -29.01 21.95
CA ILE A 289 -4.57 -30.36 22.19
C ILE A 289 -5.50 -31.36 21.50
N GLU A 290 -6.81 -31.14 21.61
CA GLU A 290 -7.83 -31.98 21.00
C GLU A 290 -7.76 -31.92 19.46
N GLN A 291 -7.66 -30.73 18.88
CA GLN A 291 -7.61 -30.53 17.42
C GLN A 291 -6.29 -31.00 16.79
N THR A 292 -5.16 -30.88 17.50
CA THR A 292 -3.85 -31.26 16.97
C THR A 292 -3.42 -32.66 17.30
N SER A 293 -4.10 -33.31 18.25
CA SER A 293 -3.72 -34.63 18.81
C SER A 293 -2.28 -34.68 19.39
N ILE A 294 -1.75 -33.53 19.79
CA ILE A 294 -0.42 -33.42 20.41
C ILE A 294 -0.56 -33.62 21.92
N ALA A 295 0.34 -34.40 22.51
CA ALA A 295 0.32 -34.64 23.95
C ALA A 295 0.34 -33.34 24.76
N ASP A 296 -0.48 -33.24 25.83
CA ASP A 296 -0.71 -32.03 26.64
C ASP A 296 0.59 -31.37 27.10
N ARG A 297 1.54 -32.11 27.62
CA ARG A 297 2.84 -31.56 28.06
C ARG A 297 3.63 -30.98 26.93
N THR A 298 3.60 -31.59 25.75
CA THR A 298 4.31 -31.12 24.56
C THR A 298 3.63 -29.85 24.00
N ALA A 299 2.30 -29.85 23.88
CA ALA A 299 1.54 -28.71 23.39
C ALA A 299 1.74 -27.48 24.30
N ARG A 300 1.69 -27.64 25.63
CA ARG A 300 1.91 -26.52 26.56
C ARG A 300 3.33 -25.97 26.49
N ARG A 301 4.34 -26.83 26.34
CA ARG A 301 5.73 -26.40 26.15
C ARG A 301 5.89 -25.59 24.85
N ILE A 302 5.26 -26.04 23.76
CA ILE A 302 5.28 -25.35 22.47
C ILE A 302 4.56 -24.01 22.61
N LEU A 303 3.38 -23.95 23.21
CA LEU A 303 2.63 -22.71 23.42
C LEU A 303 3.42 -21.70 24.23
N SER A 304 4.15 -22.12 25.27
CA SER A 304 5.05 -21.22 26.03
C SER A 304 6.19 -20.71 25.15
N LYS A 305 6.87 -21.59 24.41
CA LYS A 305 7.94 -21.23 23.47
C LYS A 305 7.46 -20.24 22.41
N LEU A 306 6.29 -20.47 21.82
CA LEU A 306 5.72 -19.60 20.80
C LEU A 306 5.32 -18.24 21.36
N ALA A 307 4.83 -18.17 22.60
CA ALA A 307 4.50 -16.93 23.28
C ALA A 307 5.77 -16.14 23.67
N GLU A 308 6.80 -16.80 24.19
CA GLU A 308 8.12 -16.21 24.50
C GLU A 308 8.80 -15.65 23.25
N ASN A 309 8.68 -16.33 22.12
CA ASN A 309 9.19 -15.87 20.82
C ASN A 309 8.28 -14.83 20.15
N GLY A 310 7.19 -14.41 20.80
CA GLY A 310 6.28 -13.37 20.32
C GLY A 310 5.46 -13.76 19.09
N MET A 311 5.32 -15.05 18.78
CA MET A 311 4.54 -15.56 17.64
C MET A 311 3.04 -15.61 17.93
N ILE A 312 2.69 -15.83 19.19
CA ILE A 312 1.31 -15.88 19.69
C ILE A 312 1.17 -14.96 20.89
N GLU A 313 -0.03 -14.46 21.10
CA GLU A 313 -0.39 -13.63 22.25
C GLU A 313 -1.29 -14.43 23.20
N ILE A 314 -1.03 -14.29 24.49
CA ILE A 314 -1.86 -14.88 25.55
C ILE A 314 -2.93 -13.86 25.92
N VAL A 315 -4.19 -14.22 25.77
CA VAL A 315 -5.35 -13.40 26.14
C VAL A 315 -5.91 -13.90 27.47
N GLY A 316 -5.96 -12.99 28.45
CA GLY A 316 -6.41 -13.29 29.81
C GLY A 316 -5.26 -13.38 30.81
N ASN A 317 -5.56 -13.85 32.05
CA ASN A 317 -4.55 -13.99 33.08
C ASN A 317 -3.56 -15.12 32.72
N ASN A 318 -2.28 -14.77 32.59
CA ASN A 318 -1.22 -15.70 32.16
C ASN A 318 -1.06 -16.95 33.07
N GLN A 319 -1.48 -16.84 34.33
CA GLN A 319 -1.48 -17.95 35.29
C GLN A 319 -2.78 -18.78 35.28
N SER A 320 -3.80 -18.36 34.54
CA SER A 320 -5.08 -19.04 34.48
C SER A 320 -4.99 -20.31 33.61
N PRO A 321 -5.56 -21.44 34.07
CA PRO A 321 -5.70 -22.64 33.24
C PRO A 321 -6.62 -22.43 32.01
N ASN A 322 -7.43 -21.38 32.04
CA ASN A 322 -8.37 -20.99 30.97
C ASN A 322 -7.85 -19.90 30.05
N LYS A 323 -6.55 -19.60 30.07
CA LYS A 323 -5.93 -18.65 29.15
C LYS A 323 -6.14 -19.06 27.69
N LYS A 324 -6.35 -18.09 26.84
CA LYS A 324 -6.54 -18.31 25.39
C LYS A 324 -5.38 -17.75 24.62
N TYR A 325 -5.23 -18.22 23.39
CA TYR A 325 -4.13 -17.87 22.50
C TYR A 325 -4.69 -17.33 21.19
N LYS A 326 -4.03 -16.33 20.65
CA LYS A 326 -4.25 -15.81 19.28
C LYS A 326 -2.90 -15.57 18.60
N ILE A 327 -2.89 -15.48 17.28
CA ILE A 327 -1.70 -15.05 16.54
C ILE A 327 -1.42 -13.60 16.92
N LYS A 328 -0.16 -13.27 17.15
CA LYS A 328 0.28 -11.89 17.30
C LYS A 328 0.42 -11.27 15.91
N GLU A 329 -0.30 -10.18 15.68
CA GLU A 329 -0.27 -9.41 14.45
C GLU A 329 1.06 -8.64 14.28
#